data_c12b160815e4e16501e9a1c2879bea2b
#
_entry.id   c12b160815e4e16501e9a1c2879bea2b
#
_cell.length_a   1.000
_cell.length_b   1.000
_cell.length_c   1.000
_cell.angle_alpha   90.00
_cell.angle_beta   90.00
_cell.angle_gamma   90.00
#
_symmetry.space_group_name_H-M   'P 1'
#
loop_
_entity.id
_entity.type
_entity.pdbx_description
1 polymer ?
#
loop_
_entity_poly.entity_id
_entity_poly.type
_entity_poly.pdbx_seq_one_letter_code
_entity_poly.pdbx_strand_id
1 'polypeptide(L)'
;MIRIIIAEDQRMVLGALGSLLNLEDDMEVVGMANNGQEAITLAKELKPDICMMDIEMPLKTGLEAAEELKETDCKVIILTTFARTGYFQRALRAGVKGYLLKDSPSDELADSIRSVMSGKRVYAPELMDDLYADENPLTEREREVLELVADGKNTKEIADELRIKTGTVRNYISTILDKLEVKNRIEAITQSKEKGWFK
;
A
#
# COMPACT_ATOMS: atom_id res chain seq x y z
N MET A 1 15.47 22.74 -6.87
CA MET A 1 14.05 22.74 -6.48
C MET A 1 13.54 21.33 -6.63
N ILE A 2 12.97 20.74 -5.58
CA ILE A 2 12.42 19.38 -5.57
C ILE A 2 11.01 19.44 -6.15
N ARG A 3 10.76 18.73 -7.24
CA ARG A 3 9.48 18.70 -7.94
C ARG A 3 8.61 17.56 -7.44
N ILE A 4 7.42 17.88 -6.94
CA ILE A 4 6.57 16.94 -6.21
C ILE A 4 5.21 16.80 -6.88
N ILE A 5 4.73 15.58 -7.02
CA ILE A 5 3.32 15.27 -7.27
C ILE A 5 2.70 14.76 -5.98
N ILE A 6 1.46 15.20 -5.69
CA ILE A 6 0.68 14.73 -4.54
C ILE A 6 -0.56 14.01 -5.09
N ALA A 7 -0.85 12.81 -4.58
CA ALA A 7 -2.06 12.07 -4.88
C ALA A 7 -2.85 11.76 -3.60
N GLU A 8 -4.08 12.26 -3.55
CA GLU A 8 -4.96 12.22 -2.38
C GLU A 8 -6.41 12.43 -2.84
N ASP A 9 -7.33 11.55 -2.44
CA ASP A 9 -8.73 11.64 -2.85
C ASP A 9 -9.51 12.69 -2.06
N GLN A 10 -9.06 13.03 -0.85
CA GLN A 10 -9.65 14.07 -0.01
C GLN A 10 -9.13 15.44 -0.41
N ARG A 11 -9.94 16.19 -1.15
CA ARG A 11 -9.56 17.51 -1.72
C ARG A 11 -9.02 18.51 -0.71
N MET A 12 -9.54 18.50 0.53
CA MET A 12 -9.06 19.41 1.57
C MET A 12 -7.63 19.05 1.98
N VAL A 13 -7.34 17.77 2.17
CA VAL A 13 -6.00 17.28 2.53
C VAL A 13 -5.03 17.54 1.39
N LEU A 14 -5.43 17.24 0.15
CA LEU A 14 -4.64 17.51 -1.05
C LEU A 14 -4.24 18.98 -1.15
N GLY A 15 -5.20 19.89 -0.97
CA GLY A 15 -4.95 21.34 -0.99
C GLY A 15 -4.06 21.82 0.15
N ALA A 16 -4.25 21.30 1.36
CA ALA A 16 -3.43 21.65 2.51
C ALA A 16 -1.96 21.19 2.33
N LEU A 17 -1.74 19.95 1.92
CA LEU A 17 -0.40 19.41 1.65
C LEU A 17 0.31 20.21 0.55
N GLY A 18 -0.41 20.53 -0.54
CA GLY A 18 0.13 21.34 -1.63
C GLY A 18 0.55 22.72 -1.17
N SER A 19 -0.27 23.38 -0.33
CA SER A 19 0.06 24.69 0.23
C SER A 19 1.24 24.64 1.17
N LEU A 20 1.30 23.65 2.06
CA LEU A 20 2.40 23.47 3.01
C LEU A 20 3.74 23.25 2.30
N LEU A 21 3.79 22.36 1.33
CA LEU A 21 5.03 22.06 0.62
C LEU A 21 5.49 23.22 -0.27
N ASN A 22 4.58 24.01 -0.83
CA ASN A 22 4.94 25.22 -1.59
C ASN A 22 5.38 26.40 -0.72
N LEU A 23 5.33 26.30 0.62
CA LEU A 23 5.94 27.28 1.51
C LEU A 23 7.45 27.05 1.68
N GLU A 24 7.95 25.87 1.32
CA GLU A 24 9.36 25.54 1.38
C GLU A 24 10.10 26.11 0.16
N ASP A 25 11.17 26.84 0.38
CA ASP A 25 11.94 27.52 -0.68
C ASP A 25 12.58 26.57 -1.71
N ASP A 26 12.77 25.30 -1.32
CA ASP A 26 13.43 24.26 -2.11
C ASP A 26 12.47 23.25 -2.74
N MET A 27 11.14 23.42 -2.59
CA MET A 27 10.11 22.49 -3.08
C MET A 27 9.10 23.17 -4.00
N GLU A 28 8.53 22.39 -4.93
CA GLU A 28 7.49 22.84 -5.84
C GLU A 28 6.51 21.69 -6.10
N VAL A 29 5.23 21.91 -5.82
CA VAL A 29 4.16 20.97 -6.19
C VAL A 29 3.76 21.21 -7.62
N VAL A 30 4.23 20.34 -8.52
CA VAL A 30 4.04 20.44 -9.96
C VAL A 30 2.79 19.74 -10.48
N GLY A 31 2.13 18.93 -9.64
CA GLY A 31 0.91 18.23 -9.99
C GLY A 31 0.15 17.71 -8.79
N MET A 32 -1.17 17.63 -8.94
CA MET A 32 -2.10 17.08 -7.94
C MET A 32 -3.02 16.07 -8.61
N ALA A 33 -3.20 14.90 -8.00
CA ALA A 33 -4.03 13.79 -8.46
C ALA A 33 -5.06 13.42 -7.40
N ASN A 34 -6.21 12.89 -7.82
CA ASN A 34 -7.26 12.42 -6.92
C ASN A 34 -7.33 10.89 -6.82
N ASN A 35 -6.42 10.19 -7.48
CA ASN A 35 -6.32 8.73 -7.48
C ASN A 35 -4.96 8.29 -8.05
N GLY A 36 -4.62 7.01 -7.84
CA GLY A 36 -3.34 6.46 -8.30
C GLY A 36 -3.17 6.45 -9.82
N GLN A 37 -4.24 6.32 -10.59
CA GLN A 37 -4.16 6.33 -12.06
C GLN A 37 -3.76 7.71 -12.60
N GLU A 38 -4.34 8.79 -12.06
CA GLU A 38 -3.95 10.17 -12.38
C GLU A 38 -2.50 10.44 -11.96
N ALA A 39 -2.10 9.96 -10.76
CA ALA A 39 -0.73 10.11 -10.27
C ALA A 39 0.30 9.49 -11.22
N ILE A 40 0.04 8.29 -11.74
CA ILE A 40 0.92 7.63 -12.72
C ILE A 40 1.00 8.43 -14.01
N THR A 41 -0.13 8.94 -14.51
CA THR A 41 -0.17 9.75 -15.74
C THR A 41 0.66 11.01 -15.59
N LEU A 42 0.43 11.76 -14.51
CA LEU A 42 1.19 12.99 -14.20
C LEU A 42 2.68 12.69 -13.97
N ALA A 43 3.02 11.60 -13.32
CA ALA A 43 4.42 11.23 -13.10
C ALA A 43 5.17 10.94 -14.41
N LYS A 44 4.51 10.30 -15.37
CA LYS A 44 5.09 10.05 -16.71
C LYS A 44 5.25 11.33 -17.52
N GLU A 45 4.30 12.26 -17.43
CA GLU A 45 4.29 13.51 -18.18
C GLU A 45 5.25 14.55 -17.58
N LEU A 46 5.19 14.76 -16.27
CA LEU A 46 5.89 15.83 -15.58
C LEU A 46 7.28 15.43 -15.09
N LYS A 47 7.55 14.12 -14.99
CA LYS A 47 8.82 13.55 -14.47
C LYS A 47 9.26 14.23 -13.17
N PRO A 48 8.46 14.11 -12.09
CA PRO A 48 8.78 14.70 -10.80
C PRO A 48 9.93 13.94 -10.13
N ASP A 49 10.56 14.58 -9.14
CA ASP A 49 11.53 13.91 -8.28
C ASP A 49 10.84 12.98 -7.28
N ILE A 50 9.66 13.42 -6.80
CA ILE A 50 8.88 12.70 -5.79
C ILE A 50 7.41 12.60 -6.22
N CYS A 51 6.81 11.43 -5.99
CA CYS A 51 5.38 11.23 -5.98
C CYS A 51 4.94 10.82 -4.57
N MET A 52 4.24 11.72 -3.88
CA MET A 52 3.68 11.46 -2.55
C MET A 52 2.23 11.03 -2.68
N MET A 53 1.85 9.90 -2.11
CA MET A 53 0.55 9.28 -2.35
C MET A 53 -0.09 8.75 -1.07
N ASP A 54 -1.40 8.97 -0.92
CA ASP A 54 -2.19 8.16 0.00
C ASP A 54 -2.32 6.72 -0.50
N ILE A 55 -2.61 5.80 0.40
CA ILE A 55 -2.85 4.39 0.05
C ILE A 55 -4.26 4.22 -0.49
N GLU A 56 -5.25 4.66 0.25
CA GLU A 56 -6.66 4.38 -0.02
C GLU A 56 -7.24 5.43 -0.96
N MET A 57 -7.13 5.22 -2.24
CA MET A 57 -7.69 6.07 -3.29
C MET A 57 -8.58 5.26 -4.26
N PRO A 58 -9.59 5.90 -4.87
CA PRO A 58 -10.45 5.25 -5.87
C PRO A 58 -9.66 4.90 -7.15
N LEU A 59 -10.22 4.02 -7.97
CA LEU A 59 -9.69 3.52 -9.24
C LEU A 59 -8.39 2.71 -9.07
N LYS A 60 -7.36 3.33 -8.52
CA LYS A 60 -6.06 2.71 -8.26
C LYS A 60 -5.51 3.23 -6.94
N THR A 61 -5.12 2.31 -6.07
CA THR A 61 -4.50 2.62 -4.78
C THR A 61 -3.09 3.19 -4.95
N GLY A 62 -2.60 3.90 -3.92
CA GLY A 62 -1.23 4.41 -3.93
C GLY A 62 -0.17 3.31 -4.00
N LEU A 63 -0.45 2.13 -3.44
CA LEU A 63 0.47 0.99 -3.52
C LEU A 63 0.54 0.41 -4.94
N GLU A 64 -0.59 0.28 -5.63
CA GLU A 64 -0.61 -0.14 -7.04
C GLU A 64 0.10 0.88 -7.94
N ALA A 65 -0.09 2.16 -7.66
CA ALA A 65 0.63 3.22 -8.36
C ALA A 65 2.14 3.16 -8.10
N ALA A 66 2.55 2.91 -6.85
CA ALA A 66 3.95 2.74 -6.49
C ALA A 66 4.61 1.55 -7.21
N GLU A 67 3.89 0.43 -7.34
CA GLU A 67 4.35 -0.75 -8.09
C GLU A 67 4.62 -0.41 -9.56
N GLU A 68 3.74 0.38 -10.21
CA GLU A 68 3.94 0.80 -11.61
C GLU A 68 5.04 1.86 -11.79
N LEU A 69 5.27 2.68 -10.79
CA LEU A 69 6.32 3.71 -10.82
C LEU A 69 7.70 3.18 -10.41
N LYS A 70 7.80 1.93 -9.96
CA LYS A 70 9.01 1.31 -9.40
C LYS A 70 10.24 1.40 -10.31
N GLU A 71 10.04 1.24 -11.62
CA GLU A 71 11.12 1.25 -12.62
C GLU A 71 11.39 2.68 -13.17
N THR A 72 10.82 3.71 -12.53
CA THR A 72 11.06 5.10 -12.92
C THR A 72 12.06 5.76 -11.97
N ASP A 73 12.58 6.93 -12.35
CA ASP A 73 13.46 7.74 -11.50
C ASP A 73 12.69 8.46 -10.36
N CYS A 74 11.36 8.48 -10.45
CA CYS A 74 10.49 9.12 -9.46
C CYS A 74 10.51 8.35 -8.14
N LYS A 75 10.87 9.02 -7.05
CA LYS A 75 10.84 8.42 -5.71
C LYS A 75 9.45 8.49 -5.12
N VAL A 76 8.94 7.34 -4.69
CA VAL A 76 7.60 7.27 -4.09
C VAL A 76 7.68 7.40 -2.57
N ILE A 77 6.82 8.26 -2.02
CA ILE A 77 6.54 8.39 -0.58
C ILE A 77 5.07 8.06 -0.36
N ILE A 78 4.79 7.11 0.51
CA ILE A 78 3.42 6.84 0.98
C ILE A 78 3.15 7.72 2.21
N LEU A 79 1.97 8.36 2.22
CA LEU A 79 1.47 9.15 3.33
C LEU A 79 0.09 8.60 3.71
N THR A 80 -0.06 8.02 4.90
CA THR A 80 -1.29 7.33 5.32
C THR A 80 -1.73 7.74 6.72
N THR A 81 -3.02 7.57 7.01
CA THR A 81 -3.56 7.81 8.37
C THR A 81 -3.34 6.61 9.29
N PHE A 82 -3.14 5.41 8.76
CA PHE A 82 -3.03 4.19 9.56
C PHE A 82 -1.83 3.32 9.15
N ALA A 83 -1.08 2.91 10.17
CA ALA A 83 -0.09 1.85 10.04
C ALA A 83 -0.80 0.50 9.94
N ARG A 84 -0.89 -0.08 8.73
CA ARG A 84 -1.34 -1.47 8.55
C ARG A 84 -0.17 -2.31 8.08
N THR A 85 0.14 -3.34 8.81
CA THR A 85 1.32 -4.21 8.62
C THR A 85 1.47 -4.70 7.17
N GLY A 86 0.39 -5.18 6.56
CA GLY A 86 0.42 -5.68 5.18
C GLY A 86 0.72 -4.60 4.14
N TYR A 87 0.28 -3.37 4.36
CA TYR A 87 0.55 -2.24 3.45
C TYR A 87 2.01 -1.84 3.49
N PHE A 88 2.63 -1.82 4.65
CA PHE A 88 4.05 -1.47 4.78
C PHE A 88 4.95 -2.48 4.06
N GLN A 89 4.73 -3.78 4.26
CA GLN A 89 5.48 -4.82 3.53
C GLN A 89 5.30 -4.71 2.01
N ARG A 90 4.09 -4.42 1.54
CA ARG A 90 3.81 -4.22 0.12
C ARG A 90 4.53 -2.98 -0.43
N ALA A 91 4.51 -1.86 0.32
CA ALA A 91 5.25 -0.64 -0.01
C ALA A 91 6.76 -0.90 -0.15
N LEU A 92 7.35 -1.68 0.76
CA LEU A 92 8.76 -2.07 0.68
C LEU A 92 9.08 -2.85 -0.59
N ARG A 93 8.22 -3.82 -0.99
CA ARG A 93 8.37 -4.59 -2.23
C ARG A 93 8.22 -3.71 -3.48
N ALA A 94 7.32 -2.73 -3.43
CA ALA A 94 7.16 -1.71 -4.47
C ALA A 94 8.34 -0.73 -4.56
N GLY A 95 9.30 -0.80 -3.63
CA GLY A 95 10.49 0.04 -3.65
C GLY A 95 10.27 1.47 -3.14
N VAL A 96 9.18 1.70 -2.40
CA VAL A 96 8.85 3.00 -1.78
C VAL A 96 10.00 3.50 -0.94
N LYS A 97 10.31 4.79 -1.02
CA LYS A 97 11.45 5.42 -0.34
C LYS A 97 11.07 6.11 0.96
N GLY A 98 9.79 6.46 1.13
CA GLY A 98 9.23 7.02 2.35
C GLY A 98 7.88 6.38 2.68
N TYR A 99 7.63 6.13 3.97
CA TYR A 99 6.31 5.70 4.44
C TYR A 99 6.04 6.44 5.76
N LEU A 100 5.15 7.41 5.69
CA LEU A 100 4.92 8.42 6.74
C LEU A 100 3.45 8.39 7.18
N LEU A 101 3.19 8.90 8.37
CA LEU A 101 1.85 9.08 8.89
C LEU A 101 1.36 10.51 8.62
N LYS A 102 0.07 10.66 8.29
CA LYS A 102 -0.57 11.97 8.00
C LYS A 102 -0.70 12.87 9.22
N ASP A 103 -0.56 12.32 10.42
CA ASP A 103 -0.56 13.04 11.70
C ASP A 103 0.82 13.54 12.14
N SER A 104 1.87 13.25 11.37
CA SER A 104 3.19 13.80 11.62
C SER A 104 3.22 15.32 11.42
N PRO A 105 4.03 16.06 12.19
CA PRO A 105 4.20 17.50 12.02
C PRO A 105 4.66 17.87 10.60
N SER A 106 4.21 19.04 10.11
CA SER A 106 4.47 19.47 8.72
C SER A 106 5.95 19.70 8.39
N ASP A 107 6.73 20.13 9.37
CA ASP A 107 8.19 20.31 9.26
C ASP A 107 8.92 18.97 9.12
N GLU A 108 8.46 17.92 9.81
CA GLU A 108 8.96 16.56 9.64
C GLU A 108 8.69 16.01 8.25
N LEU A 109 7.59 16.39 7.59
CA LEU A 109 7.29 15.98 6.24
C LEU A 109 8.30 16.55 5.23
N ALA A 110 8.60 17.84 5.32
CA ALA A 110 9.59 18.48 4.45
C ALA A 110 10.98 17.88 4.64
N ASP A 111 11.39 17.64 5.89
CA ASP A 111 12.69 17.00 6.21
C ASP A 111 12.76 15.55 5.73
N SER A 112 11.66 14.83 5.78
CA SER A 112 11.54 13.48 5.22
C SER A 112 11.72 13.48 3.70
N ILE A 113 11.13 14.43 2.99
CA ILE A 113 11.30 14.62 1.54
C ILE A 113 12.79 14.89 1.22
N ARG A 114 13.44 15.80 1.92
CA ARG A 114 14.89 16.09 1.77
C ARG A 114 15.75 14.86 2.01
N SER A 115 15.41 14.08 3.05
CA SER A 115 16.11 12.84 3.38
C SER A 115 15.95 11.79 2.26
N VAL A 116 14.76 11.64 1.70
CA VAL A 116 14.52 10.74 0.55
C VAL A 116 15.29 11.21 -0.68
N MET A 117 15.35 12.52 -0.92
CA MET A 117 16.15 13.08 -2.03
C MET A 117 17.66 12.84 -1.86
N SER A 118 18.15 12.81 -0.63
CA SER A 118 19.56 12.46 -0.33
C SER A 118 19.87 10.96 -0.44
N GLY A 119 18.88 10.12 -0.82
CA GLY A 119 19.03 8.67 -1.02
C GLY A 119 18.73 7.83 0.22
N LYS A 120 18.27 8.41 1.32
CA LYS A 120 17.85 7.68 2.51
C LYS A 120 16.44 7.11 2.32
N ARG A 121 16.11 6.08 3.10
CA ARG A 121 14.75 5.61 3.28
C ARG A 121 14.22 6.16 4.60
N VAL A 122 12.99 6.67 4.60
CA VAL A 122 12.36 7.28 5.77
C VAL A 122 11.06 6.55 6.07
N TYR A 123 11.00 5.90 7.20
CA TYR A 123 9.81 5.16 7.65
C TYR A 123 9.44 5.63 9.05
N ALA A 124 8.15 5.86 9.30
CA ALA A 124 7.66 6.23 10.61
C ALA A 124 8.06 5.14 11.64
N PRO A 125 8.57 5.51 12.82
CA PRO A 125 9.05 4.55 13.83
C PRO A 125 8.01 3.50 14.22
N GLU A 126 6.73 3.89 14.27
CA GLU A 126 5.60 3.03 14.61
C GLU A 126 5.43 1.85 13.64
N LEU A 127 5.99 1.98 12.42
CA LEU A 127 5.95 0.96 11.38
C LEU A 127 7.13 -0.01 11.46
N MET A 128 8.15 0.33 12.23
CA MET A 128 9.35 -0.52 12.35
C MET A 128 9.05 -1.80 13.14
N ASP A 129 8.13 -1.72 14.11
CA ASP A 129 7.67 -2.91 14.85
C ASP A 129 6.93 -3.89 13.92
N ASP A 130 6.29 -3.38 12.87
CA ASP A 130 5.62 -4.16 11.85
C ASP A 130 6.58 -4.90 10.90
N LEU A 131 7.85 -4.54 10.84
CA LEU A 131 8.87 -5.32 10.10
C LEU A 131 9.08 -6.71 10.70
N TYR A 132 8.83 -6.86 11.98
CA TYR A 132 8.98 -8.11 12.73
C TYR A 132 7.64 -8.78 13.02
N ALA A 133 6.52 -8.11 12.75
CA ALA A 133 5.17 -8.62 12.92
C ALA A 133 4.68 -9.28 11.62
N ASP A 134 4.62 -10.58 11.66
CA ASP A 134 3.87 -11.48 10.78
C ASP A 134 4.24 -11.51 9.28
N GLU A 135 5.18 -12.36 8.95
CA GLU A 135 5.12 -13.08 7.67
C GLU A 135 3.74 -13.75 7.58
N ASN A 136 3.06 -13.58 6.44
CA ASN A 136 1.80 -14.27 6.21
C ASN A 136 1.99 -15.78 6.44
N PRO A 137 1.36 -16.39 7.45
CA PRO A 137 1.60 -17.79 7.80
C PRO A 137 1.06 -18.76 6.75
N LEU A 138 0.29 -18.23 5.76
CA LEU A 138 -0.29 -19.02 4.70
C LEU A 138 0.71 -19.25 3.56
N THR A 139 0.79 -20.48 3.12
CA THR A 139 1.50 -20.83 1.88
C THR A 139 0.81 -20.18 0.67
N GLU A 140 1.49 -20.10 -0.46
CA GLU A 140 0.94 -19.57 -1.71
C GLU A 140 -0.38 -20.25 -2.09
N ARG A 141 -0.45 -21.58 -1.94
CA ARG A 141 -1.65 -22.35 -2.26
C ARG A 141 -2.80 -22.11 -1.29
N GLU A 142 -2.51 -21.90 -0.01
CA GLU A 142 -3.52 -21.52 0.99
C GLU A 142 -4.07 -20.10 0.72
N ARG A 143 -3.21 -19.19 0.27
CA ARG A 143 -3.63 -17.83 -0.14
C ARG A 143 -4.57 -17.87 -1.35
N GLU A 144 -4.22 -18.61 -2.40
CA GLU A 144 -5.10 -18.79 -3.57
C GLU A 144 -6.48 -19.31 -3.16
N VAL A 145 -6.53 -20.32 -2.28
CA VAL A 145 -7.81 -20.84 -1.78
C VAL A 145 -8.58 -19.77 -1.03
N LEU A 146 -7.94 -19.00 -0.15
CA LEU A 146 -8.60 -17.97 0.66
C LEU A 146 -9.09 -16.80 -0.20
N GLU A 147 -8.34 -16.39 -1.24
CA GLU A 147 -8.77 -15.38 -2.21
C GLU A 147 -10.06 -15.82 -2.94
N LEU A 148 -10.12 -17.06 -3.41
CA LEU A 148 -11.33 -17.59 -4.06
C LEU A 148 -12.52 -17.69 -3.10
N VAL A 149 -12.28 -17.97 -1.82
CA VAL A 149 -13.32 -17.89 -0.78
C VAL A 149 -13.80 -16.45 -0.59
N ALA A 150 -12.89 -15.47 -0.61
CA ALA A 150 -13.21 -14.05 -0.50
C ALA A 150 -14.02 -13.54 -1.71
N ASP A 151 -13.80 -14.11 -2.88
CA ASP A 151 -14.59 -13.87 -4.11
C ASP A 151 -15.98 -14.54 -4.08
N GLY A 152 -16.34 -15.19 -2.97
CA GLY A 152 -17.64 -15.81 -2.77
C GLY A 152 -17.79 -17.19 -3.40
N LYS A 153 -16.73 -17.81 -3.91
CA LYS A 153 -16.78 -19.14 -4.52
C LYS A 153 -17.02 -20.23 -3.47
N ASN A 154 -17.84 -21.20 -3.83
CA ASN A 154 -18.07 -22.38 -3.00
C ASN A 154 -16.96 -23.43 -3.19
N THR A 155 -16.91 -24.42 -2.29
CA THR A 155 -15.86 -25.46 -2.28
C THR A 155 -15.75 -26.24 -3.61
N LYS A 156 -16.85 -26.40 -4.35
CA LYS A 156 -16.85 -27.12 -5.63
C LYS A 156 -16.24 -26.24 -6.72
N GLU A 157 -16.64 -24.98 -6.80
CA GLU A 157 -16.10 -24.01 -7.75
C GLU A 157 -14.57 -23.82 -7.56
N ILE A 158 -14.13 -23.72 -6.31
CA ILE A 158 -12.70 -23.65 -5.98
C ILE A 158 -11.96 -24.91 -6.41
N ALA A 159 -12.55 -26.09 -6.16
CA ALA A 159 -11.96 -27.36 -6.54
C ALA A 159 -11.79 -27.49 -8.06
N ASP A 160 -12.81 -27.08 -8.82
CA ASP A 160 -12.80 -27.10 -10.29
C ASP A 160 -11.76 -26.13 -10.85
N GLU A 161 -11.69 -24.90 -10.32
CA GLU A 161 -10.76 -23.85 -10.78
C GLU A 161 -9.29 -24.21 -10.49
N LEU A 162 -9.03 -24.69 -9.27
CA LEU A 162 -7.68 -25.11 -8.86
C LEU A 162 -7.29 -26.52 -9.33
N ARG A 163 -8.20 -27.24 -10.00
CA ARG A 163 -8.04 -28.62 -10.47
C ARG A 163 -7.64 -29.58 -9.36
N ILE A 164 -8.30 -29.49 -8.21
CA ILE A 164 -8.08 -30.35 -7.04
C ILE A 164 -9.41 -30.94 -6.56
N LYS A 165 -9.35 -31.90 -5.63
CA LYS A 165 -10.59 -32.50 -5.06
C LYS A 165 -11.22 -31.55 -4.03
N THR A 166 -12.56 -31.59 -3.92
CA THR A 166 -13.30 -30.83 -2.90
C THR A 166 -12.85 -31.11 -1.47
N GLY A 167 -12.42 -32.36 -1.19
CA GLY A 167 -11.82 -32.71 0.09
C GLY A 167 -10.54 -31.98 0.40
N THR A 168 -9.69 -31.77 -0.63
CA THR A 168 -8.44 -31.01 -0.52
C THR A 168 -8.72 -29.54 -0.22
N VAL A 169 -9.74 -28.94 -0.87
CA VAL A 169 -10.16 -27.56 -0.57
C VAL A 169 -10.60 -27.42 0.89
N ARG A 170 -11.38 -28.38 1.41
CA ARG A 170 -11.80 -28.37 2.83
C ARG A 170 -10.59 -28.45 3.77
N ASN A 171 -9.61 -29.27 3.45
CA ASN A 171 -8.38 -29.37 4.23
C ASN A 171 -7.62 -28.04 4.24
N TYR A 172 -7.46 -27.40 3.06
CA TYR A 172 -6.84 -26.06 3.01
C TYR A 172 -7.59 -25.05 3.87
N ILE A 173 -8.93 -25.00 3.76
CA ILE A 173 -9.72 -24.08 4.60
C ILE A 173 -9.50 -24.37 6.09
N SER A 174 -9.52 -25.62 6.53
CA SER A 174 -9.25 -25.97 7.94
C SER A 174 -7.86 -25.50 8.37
N THR A 175 -6.83 -25.81 7.58
CA THR A 175 -5.44 -25.38 7.88
C THR A 175 -5.31 -23.86 7.92
N ILE A 176 -6.01 -23.13 7.03
CA ILE A 176 -6.03 -21.67 7.03
C ILE A 176 -6.63 -21.15 8.34
N LEU A 177 -7.79 -21.70 8.77
CA LEU A 177 -8.42 -21.29 10.02
C LEU A 177 -7.53 -21.54 11.23
N ASP A 178 -6.87 -22.70 11.27
CA ASP A 178 -5.93 -23.06 12.33
C ASP A 178 -4.72 -22.13 12.35
N LYS A 179 -4.11 -21.84 11.19
CA LYS A 179 -2.94 -20.95 11.10
C LYS A 179 -3.24 -19.50 11.44
N LEU A 180 -4.45 -19.04 11.11
CA LEU A 180 -4.91 -17.68 11.42
C LEU A 180 -5.53 -17.56 12.81
N GLU A 181 -5.68 -18.68 13.54
CA GLU A 181 -6.32 -18.76 14.87
C GLU A 181 -7.75 -18.16 14.86
N VAL A 182 -8.50 -18.40 13.79
CA VAL A 182 -9.87 -17.89 13.61
C VAL A 182 -10.90 -19.02 13.55
N LYS A 183 -12.16 -18.72 13.87
CA LYS A 183 -13.23 -19.73 14.00
C LYS A 183 -13.95 -20.04 12.69
N ASN A 184 -13.92 -19.13 11.73
CA ASN A 184 -14.67 -19.27 10.48
C ASN A 184 -14.01 -18.50 9.34
N ARG A 185 -14.46 -18.80 8.10
CA ARG A 185 -13.94 -18.22 6.88
C ARG A 185 -14.14 -16.69 6.76
N ILE A 186 -15.19 -16.15 7.38
CA ILE A 186 -15.44 -14.71 7.37
C ILE A 186 -14.38 -14.00 8.20
N GLU A 187 -14.08 -14.50 9.39
CA GLU A 187 -12.99 -13.98 10.22
C GLU A 187 -11.64 -14.08 9.51
N ALA A 188 -11.37 -15.21 8.81
CA ALA A 188 -10.14 -15.37 8.04
C ALA A 188 -10.00 -14.32 6.93
N ILE A 189 -11.08 -14.05 6.20
CA ILE A 189 -11.12 -13.02 5.15
C ILE A 189 -10.90 -11.63 5.74
N THR A 190 -11.61 -11.30 6.83
CA THR A 190 -11.51 -9.99 7.50
C THR A 190 -10.09 -9.74 7.98
N GLN A 191 -9.52 -10.68 8.74
CA GLN A 191 -8.16 -10.58 9.24
C GLN A 191 -7.12 -10.46 8.11
N SER A 192 -7.28 -11.23 7.03
CA SER A 192 -6.36 -11.16 5.90
C SER A 192 -6.45 -9.85 5.12
N LYS A 193 -7.66 -9.24 5.05
CA LYS A 193 -7.83 -7.90 4.49
C LYS A 193 -7.21 -6.82 5.37
N GLU A 194 -7.43 -6.88 6.68
CA GLU A 194 -6.85 -5.94 7.65
C GLU A 194 -5.32 -5.98 7.64
N LYS A 195 -4.75 -7.19 7.46
CA LYS A 195 -3.30 -7.38 7.35
C LYS A 195 -2.75 -7.13 5.92
N GLY A 196 -3.60 -6.78 4.95
CA GLY A 196 -3.19 -6.49 3.57
C GLY A 196 -2.60 -7.71 2.83
N TRP A 197 -3.02 -8.93 3.18
CA TRP A 197 -2.54 -10.17 2.57
C TRP A 197 -3.25 -10.53 1.25
N PHE A 198 -4.38 -9.90 0.95
CA PHE A 198 -5.05 -9.98 -0.34
C PHE A 198 -4.52 -8.93 -1.32
N LYS A 199 -4.65 -9.26 -2.60
CA LYS A 199 -4.48 -8.31 -3.69
C LYS A 199 -5.71 -7.44 -3.82
#